data_ceff1b4a3e8eef8f3e1ffd9964fb30ff
#
_entry.id   ceff1b4a3e8eef8f3e1ffd9964fb30ff
#
_cell.length_a   1.000
_cell.length_b   1.000
_cell.length_c   1.000
_cell.angle_alpha   90.00
_cell.angle_beta   90.00
_cell.angle_gamma   90.00
#
_symmetry.space_group_name_H-M   'P 1'
#
loop_
_entity.id
_entity.type
_entity.pdbx_description
1 polymer ?
#
loop_
_entity_poly.entity_id
_entity_poly.type
_entity_poly.pdbx_seq_one_letter_code
_entity_poly.pdbx_strand_id
1 'polypeptide(L)'
;MDIQAATRIKAGMTMAHILSTKSNKDAMTSLIASQIQHHSWGLRVVCAWRDKAMATSGPDGAKFASEQEEADTKMIYHLSLLDKDVEATVVSPDTDVLVLLLRHFPKIPPNTCLQLGKTTFNVQLLHDKLGSHADVITSFHALTGCDTTCALFRKGKLQAWPVFQAADRQPLTLWVHPEPLVS
;
A
#
# COMPACT_ATOMS: atom_id res chain seq x y z
N MET A 1 10.83 -21.19 -14.10
CA MET A 1 12.28 -20.94 -13.92
C MET A 1 12.42 -20.47 -12.49
N ASP A 2 13.10 -21.23 -11.65
CA ASP A 2 13.30 -20.82 -10.26
C ASP A 2 14.50 -19.87 -10.16
N ILE A 3 14.25 -18.63 -9.75
CA ILE A 3 15.29 -17.62 -9.63
C ILE A 3 16.04 -17.85 -8.32
N GLN A 4 17.35 -18.04 -8.40
CA GLN A 4 18.28 -18.15 -7.27
C GLN A 4 19.41 -17.15 -7.45
N ALA A 5 20.23 -16.92 -6.41
CA ALA A 5 21.33 -15.94 -6.44
C ALA A 5 22.32 -16.13 -7.61
N ALA A 6 22.47 -17.34 -8.13
CA ALA A 6 23.37 -17.67 -9.25
C ALA A 6 22.63 -17.92 -10.59
N THR A 7 21.33 -17.57 -10.69
CA THR A 7 20.57 -17.80 -11.93
C THR A 7 21.10 -16.91 -13.06
N ARG A 8 21.60 -17.54 -14.13
CA ARG A 8 22.04 -16.82 -15.34
C ARG A 8 20.83 -16.48 -16.20
N ILE A 9 20.65 -15.18 -16.47
CA ILE A 9 19.59 -14.67 -17.35
C ILE A 9 20.11 -14.63 -18.78
N LYS A 10 19.34 -15.14 -19.75
CA LYS A 10 19.69 -15.08 -21.16
C LYS A 10 19.75 -13.62 -21.63
N ALA A 11 20.74 -13.30 -22.45
CA ALA A 11 20.83 -11.97 -23.06
C ALA A 11 19.54 -11.64 -23.84
N GLY A 12 19.04 -10.41 -23.66
CA GLY A 12 17.81 -9.94 -24.29
C GLY A 12 16.51 -10.22 -23.51
N MET A 13 16.58 -10.93 -22.37
CA MET A 13 15.42 -11.13 -21.50
C MET A 13 15.17 -9.85 -20.67
N THR A 14 13.95 -9.30 -20.75
CA THR A 14 13.56 -8.11 -19.99
C THR A 14 13.09 -8.46 -18.58
N MET A 15 13.20 -7.52 -17.63
CA MET A 15 12.65 -7.69 -16.28
C MET A 15 11.15 -7.98 -16.29
N ALA A 16 10.41 -7.35 -17.20
CA ALA A 16 8.98 -7.62 -17.36
C ALA A 16 8.71 -9.10 -17.71
N HIS A 17 9.54 -9.69 -18.58
CA HIS A 17 9.43 -11.11 -18.92
C HIS A 17 9.81 -12.02 -17.74
N ILE A 18 10.87 -11.67 -17.00
CA ILE A 18 11.30 -12.43 -15.82
C ILE A 18 10.18 -12.41 -14.75
N LEU A 19 9.57 -11.26 -14.52
CA LEU A 19 8.53 -11.06 -13.51
C LEU A 19 7.11 -11.35 -14.01
N SER A 20 6.95 -11.97 -15.18
CA SER A 20 5.63 -12.29 -15.72
C SER A 20 4.88 -13.38 -14.96
N THR A 21 5.59 -14.23 -14.20
CA THR A 21 4.99 -15.32 -13.43
C THR A 21 5.03 -15.03 -11.93
N LYS A 22 3.99 -15.47 -11.21
CA LYS A 22 3.93 -15.34 -9.73
C LYS A 22 5.14 -16.02 -9.07
N SER A 23 5.53 -17.21 -9.53
CA SER A 23 6.69 -17.95 -8.99
C SER A 23 7.99 -17.15 -9.10
N ASN A 24 8.24 -16.48 -10.21
CA ASN A 24 9.45 -15.67 -10.39
C ASN A 24 9.43 -14.41 -9.52
N LYS A 25 8.26 -13.75 -9.39
CA LYS A 25 8.10 -12.60 -8.47
C LYS A 25 8.43 -13.02 -7.05
N ASP A 26 7.88 -14.14 -6.61
CA ASP A 26 8.07 -14.68 -5.27
C ASP A 26 9.52 -15.08 -4.99
N ALA A 27 10.18 -15.73 -5.96
CA ALA A 27 11.58 -16.10 -5.84
C ALA A 27 12.50 -14.86 -5.78
N MET A 28 12.22 -13.84 -6.61
CA MET A 28 12.95 -12.58 -6.59
C MET A 28 12.77 -11.84 -5.26
N THR A 29 11.55 -11.75 -4.75
CA THR A 29 11.25 -11.11 -3.47
C THR A 29 11.97 -11.82 -2.32
N SER A 30 11.94 -13.15 -2.30
CA SER A 30 12.64 -13.95 -1.28
C SER A 30 14.17 -13.76 -1.36
N LEU A 31 14.72 -13.68 -2.58
CA LEU A 31 16.14 -13.40 -2.78
C LEU A 31 16.53 -12.02 -2.26
N ILE A 32 15.75 -10.99 -2.63
CA ILE A 32 15.99 -9.61 -2.16
C ILE A 32 15.91 -9.56 -0.63
N ALA A 33 14.88 -10.15 -0.01
CA ALA A 33 14.73 -10.17 1.43
C ALA A 33 15.93 -10.85 2.12
N SER A 34 16.42 -11.96 1.58
CA SER A 34 17.61 -12.64 2.12
C SER A 34 18.88 -11.78 2.02
N GLN A 35 19.06 -11.06 0.90
CA GLN A 35 20.21 -10.16 0.72
C GLN A 35 20.14 -8.96 1.69
N ILE A 36 18.96 -8.40 1.90
CA ILE A 36 18.76 -7.30 2.85
C ILE A 36 19.15 -7.71 4.26
N GLN A 37 18.86 -8.94 4.68
CA GLN A 37 19.23 -9.44 6.01
C GLN A 37 20.72 -9.57 6.22
N HIS A 38 21.48 -9.94 5.19
CA HIS A 38 22.93 -10.16 5.29
C HIS A 38 23.73 -8.85 5.18
N HIS A 39 23.08 -7.74 4.87
CA HIS A 39 23.73 -6.45 4.68
C HIS A 39 23.59 -5.56 5.93
N SER A 40 24.67 -4.87 6.30
CA SER A 40 24.64 -3.89 7.38
C SER A 40 24.16 -2.53 6.85
N TRP A 41 22.96 -2.12 7.24
CA TRP A 41 22.33 -0.88 6.77
C TRP A 41 22.57 0.33 7.68
N GLY A 42 23.16 0.13 8.88
CA GLY A 42 23.22 1.17 9.90
C GLY A 42 21.85 1.59 10.47
N LEU A 43 20.78 0.93 10.04
CA LEU A 43 19.42 1.15 10.51
C LEU A 43 18.66 -0.19 10.52
N ARG A 44 17.54 -0.22 11.24
CA ARG A 44 16.66 -1.39 11.26
C ARG A 44 15.81 -1.43 9.99
N VAL A 45 15.89 -2.52 9.25
CA VAL A 45 15.04 -2.77 8.06
C VAL A 45 14.11 -3.93 8.34
N VAL A 46 12.83 -3.77 8.04
CA VAL A 46 11.83 -4.84 8.05
C VAL A 46 11.42 -5.13 6.62
N CYS A 47 11.57 -6.38 6.19
CA CYS A 47 11.08 -6.86 4.91
C CYS A 47 9.88 -7.76 5.16
N ALA A 48 8.75 -7.46 4.50
CA ALA A 48 7.58 -8.32 4.52
C ALA A 48 7.23 -8.77 3.09
N TRP A 49 6.98 -10.08 2.94
CA TRP A 49 6.57 -10.65 1.66
C TRP A 49 5.71 -11.88 1.91
N ARG A 50 4.63 -12.07 1.13
CA ARG A 50 3.62 -13.10 1.39
C ARG A 50 3.12 -12.99 2.86
N ASP A 51 3.09 -14.10 3.56
CA ASP A 51 2.70 -14.26 4.98
C ASP A 51 3.88 -14.08 5.96
N LYS A 52 5.07 -13.67 5.47
CA LYS A 52 6.31 -13.59 6.24
C LYS A 52 6.78 -12.16 6.40
N ALA A 53 7.45 -11.89 7.52
CA ALA A 53 8.23 -10.69 7.72
C ALA A 53 9.50 -11.00 8.52
N MET A 54 10.57 -10.28 8.23
CA MET A 54 11.88 -10.42 8.87
C MET A 54 12.47 -9.05 9.10
N ALA A 55 13.18 -8.89 10.22
CA ALA A 55 13.90 -7.67 10.56
C ALA A 55 15.40 -7.91 10.59
N THR A 56 16.20 -6.92 10.22
CA THR A 56 17.68 -7.00 10.30
C THR A 56 18.19 -6.97 11.73
N SER A 57 17.40 -6.50 12.69
CA SER A 57 17.70 -6.47 14.11
C SER A 57 16.44 -6.47 14.98
N GLY A 58 16.53 -6.99 16.20
CA GLY A 58 15.44 -7.03 17.18
C GLY A 58 14.45 -8.17 16.96
N PRO A 59 13.69 -8.56 18.02
CA PRO A 59 12.81 -9.73 18.00
C PRO A 59 11.49 -9.53 17.26
N ASP A 60 11.08 -8.29 16.97
CA ASP A 60 9.71 -7.95 16.57
C ASP A 60 9.43 -8.05 15.07
N GLY A 61 10.34 -8.60 14.27
CA GLY A 61 10.12 -8.72 12.82
C GLY A 61 8.84 -9.49 12.47
N ALA A 62 8.53 -10.53 13.24
CA ALA A 62 7.38 -11.38 13.00
C ALA A 62 6.02 -10.65 13.13
N LYS A 63 5.92 -9.58 13.93
CA LYS A 63 4.67 -8.81 14.07
C LYS A 63 4.21 -8.13 12.76
N PHE A 64 5.14 -7.92 11.83
CA PHE A 64 4.86 -7.33 10.51
C PHE A 64 4.44 -8.39 9.47
N ALA A 65 4.41 -9.67 9.84
CA ALA A 65 3.86 -10.72 8.99
C ALA A 65 2.34 -10.54 8.87
N SER A 66 1.79 -10.74 7.68
CA SER A 66 0.34 -10.67 7.44
C SER A 66 -0.05 -11.53 6.27
N GLU A 67 -1.26 -12.06 6.28
CA GLU A 67 -1.85 -12.84 5.18
C GLU A 67 -2.30 -11.97 4.00
N GLN A 68 -2.22 -10.67 4.13
CA GLN A 68 -2.60 -9.73 3.08
C GLN A 68 -1.78 -9.97 1.82
N GLU A 69 -2.43 -10.17 0.69
CA GLU A 69 -1.76 -10.49 -0.57
C GLU A 69 -1.17 -9.23 -1.22
N GLU A 70 -1.89 -8.10 -1.14
CA GLU A 70 -1.51 -6.85 -1.78
C GLU A 70 -0.49 -6.05 -0.96
N ALA A 71 0.51 -5.49 -1.65
CA ALA A 71 1.57 -4.70 -1.02
C ALA A 71 1.02 -3.43 -0.35
N ASP A 72 0.01 -2.80 -0.95
CA ASP A 72 -0.58 -1.56 -0.47
C ASP A 72 -1.31 -1.76 0.86
N THR A 73 -2.06 -2.85 1.00
CA THR A 73 -2.72 -3.21 2.25
C THR A 73 -1.72 -3.57 3.33
N LYS A 74 -0.59 -4.22 2.97
CA LYS A 74 0.52 -4.47 3.92
C LYS A 74 1.13 -3.17 4.44
N MET A 75 1.30 -2.16 3.61
CA MET A 75 1.80 -0.85 4.06
C MET A 75 0.89 -0.23 5.12
N ILE A 76 -0.43 -0.27 4.92
CA ILE A 76 -1.40 0.22 5.91
C ILE A 76 -1.34 -0.60 7.20
N TYR A 77 -1.27 -1.93 7.09
CA TYR A 77 -1.12 -2.82 8.24
C TYR A 77 0.15 -2.48 9.04
N HIS A 78 1.30 -2.33 8.38
CA HIS A 78 2.55 -1.98 9.05
C HIS A 78 2.46 -0.62 9.76
N LEU A 79 1.85 0.38 9.14
CA LEU A 79 1.63 1.67 9.78
C LEU A 79 0.74 1.56 11.02
N SER A 80 -0.28 0.70 10.99
CA SER A 80 -1.19 0.50 12.13
C SER A 80 -0.53 -0.15 13.34
N LEU A 81 0.63 -0.78 13.16
CA LEU A 81 1.45 -1.37 14.22
C LEU A 81 2.43 -0.39 14.88
N LEU A 82 2.55 0.82 14.33
CA LEU A 82 3.45 1.84 14.86
C LEU A 82 2.75 2.64 15.96
N ASP A 83 3.56 3.16 16.88
CA ASP A 83 3.07 4.07 17.91
C ASP A 83 2.57 5.39 17.29
N LYS A 84 1.60 6.03 17.94
CA LYS A 84 0.95 7.23 17.40
C LYS A 84 1.84 8.48 17.36
N ASP A 85 2.91 8.50 18.13
CA ASP A 85 3.89 9.59 18.20
C ASP A 85 5.00 9.49 17.14
N VAL A 86 5.01 8.41 16.35
CA VAL A 86 6.00 8.18 15.29
C VAL A 86 5.71 9.05 14.06
N GLU A 87 6.75 9.63 13.49
CA GLU A 87 6.71 10.21 12.15
C GLU A 87 6.92 9.11 11.11
N ALA A 88 6.00 8.99 10.17
CA ALA A 88 6.06 7.97 9.13
C ALA A 88 6.04 8.59 7.74
N THR A 89 6.88 8.08 6.84
CA THR A 89 6.84 8.44 5.41
C THR A 89 6.62 7.18 4.59
N VAL A 90 5.49 7.13 3.91
CA VAL A 90 5.17 6.10 2.91
C VAL A 90 5.73 6.57 1.57
N VAL A 91 6.45 5.69 0.88
CA VAL A 91 6.95 5.96 -0.48
C VAL A 91 6.29 4.99 -1.43
N SER A 92 5.48 5.50 -2.34
CA SER A 92 4.81 4.69 -3.37
C SER A 92 4.68 5.47 -4.67
N PRO A 93 4.76 4.83 -5.84
CA PRO A 93 4.39 5.44 -7.10
C PRO A 93 2.88 5.45 -7.35
N ASP A 94 2.09 4.73 -6.53
CA ASP A 94 0.67 4.48 -6.74
C ASP A 94 -0.22 5.43 -5.93
N THR A 95 -1.21 6.00 -6.61
CA THR A 95 -2.21 6.88 -6.00
C THR A 95 -3.24 6.13 -5.17
N ASP A 96 -3.41 4.83 -5.39
CA ASP A 96 -4.36 3.99 -4.64
C ASP A 96 -3.94 3.88 -3.17
N VAL A 97 -2.62 3.93 -2.91
CA VAL A 97 -2.07 4.03 -1.54
C VAL A 97 -2.56 5.28 -0.81
N LEU A 98 -2.69 6.43 -1.50
CA LEU A 98 -3.26 7.64 -0.89
C LEU A 98 -4.69 7.42 -0.43
N VAL A 99 -5.50 6.77 -1.26
CA VAL A 99 -6.92 6.47 -0.94
C VAL A 99 -7.01 5.57 0.30
N LEU A 100 -6.15 4.56 0.39
CA LEU A 100 -6.08 3.66 1.53
C LEU A 100 -5.62 4.39 2.80
N LEU A 101 -4.60 5.24 2.71
CA LEU A 101 -4.11 6.05 3.83
C LEU A 101 -5.21 6.97 4.38
N LEU A 102 -5.96 7.64 3.50
CA LEU A 102 -7.07 8.52 3.89
C LEU A 102 -8.20 7.74 4.57
N ARG A 103 -8.57 6.58 4.02
CA ARG A 103 -9.62 5.72 4.59
C ARG A 103 -9.25 5.18 5.97
N HIS A 104 -7.98 4.81 6.15
CA HIS A 104 -7.50 4.19 7.38
C HIS A 104 -6.75 5.15 8.31
N PHE A 105 -6.81 6.45 8.04
CA PHE A 105 -6.09 7.47 8.80
C PHE A 105 -6.27 7.38 10.34
N PRO A 106 -7.46 7.11 10.89
CA PRO A 106 -7.61 6.97 12.36
C PRO A 106 -6.78 5.84 12.97
N LYS A 107 -6.34 4.86 12.17
CA LYS A 107 -5.58 3.67 12.63
C LYS A 107 -4.06 3.84 12.51
N ILE A 108 -3.58 4.81 11.76
CA ILE A 108 -2.16 5.04 11.49
C ILE A 108 -1.63 6.25 12.29
N PRO A 109 -0.30 6.45 12.40
CA PRO A 109 0.27 7.63 13.03
C PRO A 109 -0.22 8.93 12.37
N PRO A 110 -0.61 9.97 13.13
CA PRO A 110 -1.10 11.23 12.56
C PRO A 110 -0.03 11.96 11.74
N ASN A 111 1.24 11.84 12.12
CA ASN A 111 2.37 12.43 11.41
C ASN A 111 2.81 11.59 10.20
N THR A 112 1.85 11.02 9.47
CA THR A 112 2.12 10.23 8.26
C THR A 112 2.12 11.13 7.02
N CYS A 113 3.20 11.02 6.24
CA CYS A 113 3.33 11.63 4.92
C CYS A 113 3.35 10.55 3.83
N LEU A 114 2.84 10.89 2.65
CA LEU A 114 2.96 10.06 1.44
C LEU A 114 3.83 10.79 0.42
N GLN A 115 4.89 10.14 -0.02
CA GLN A 115 5.72 10.59 -1.14
C GLN A 115 5.32 9.86 -2.42
N LEU A 116 4.74 10.61 -3.37
CA LEU A 116 4.44 10.19 -4.74
C LEU A 116 5.43 10.84 -5.70
N GLY A 117 6.42 10.10 -6.16
CA GLY A 117 7.49 10.64 -6.99
C GLY A 117 8.26 11.78 -6.29
N LYS A 118 8.12 13.01 -6.81
CA LYS A 118 8.77 14.21 -6.23
C LYS A 118 7.87 15.01 -5.27
N THR A 119 6.61 14.61 -5.13
CA THR A 119 5.62 15.35 -4.32
C THR A 119 5.36 14.62 -3.02
N THR A 120 5.38 15.35 -1.92
CA THR A 120 5.04 14.83 -0.58
C THR A 120 3.71 15.40 -0.13
N PHE A 121 2.81 14.54 0.32
CA PHE A 121 1.50 14.87 0.84
C PHE A 121 1.44 14.59 2.33
N ASN A 122 0.98 15.56 3.11
CA ASN A 122 0.63 15.33 4.52
C ASN A 122 -0.76 14.69 4.55
N VAL A 123 -0.85 13.46 5.05
CA VAL A 123 -2.08 12.67 5.04
C VAL A 123 -3.13 13.27 5.98
N GLN A 124 -2.71 13.78 7.15
CA GLN A 124 -3.60 14.43 8.11
C GLN A 124 -4.31 15.65 7.49
N LEU A 125 -3.55 16.55 6.87
CA LEU A 125 -4.12 17.75 6.25
C LEU A 125 -5.14 17.41 5.15
N LEU A 126 -4.89 16.33 4.40
CA LEU A 126 -5.83 15.86 3.36
C LEU A 126 -7.07 15.22 3.98
N HIS A 127 -6.89 14.39 4.99
CA HIS A 127 -7.98 13.76 5.74
C HIS A 127 -8.89 14.81 6.38
N ASP A 128 -8.32 15.82 7.03
CA ASP A 128 -9.08 16.90 7.67
C ASP A 128 -9.88 17.71 6.65
N LYS A 129 -9.31 17.99 5.46
CA LYS A 129 -10.02 18.65 4.36
C LYS A 129 -11.17 17.83 3.78
N LEU A 130 -11.01 16.51 3.73
CA LEU A 130 -12.07 15.60 3.30
C LEU A 130 -13.15 15.46 4.36
N GLY A 131 -12.78 15.60 5.63
CA GLY A 131 -13.69 15.36 6.74
C GLY A 131 -14.31 13.99 6.61
N SER A 132 -15.60 13.93 6.75
CA SER A 132 -16.34 12.69 6.71
C SER A 132 -16.43 12.00 5.33
N HIS A 133 -16.01 12.65 4.23
CA HIS A 133 -15.88 11.99 2.92
C HIS A 133 -14.70 11.00 2.91
N ALA A 134 -13.74 11.12 3.84
CA ALA A 134 -12.66 10.15 3.99
C ALA A 134 -13.19 8.74 4.26
N ASP A 135 -14.32 8.60 4.94
CA ASP A 135 -14.93 7.29 5.25
C ASP A 135 -15.44 6.55 4.00
N VAL A 136 -15.75 7.27 2.95
CA VAL A 136 -16.32 6.71 1.70
C VAL A 136 -15.43 6.95 0.47
N ILE A 137 -14.20 7.40 0.69
CA ILE A 137 -13.27 7.72 -0.42
C ILE A 137 -12.92 6.49 -1.27
N THR A 138 -12.87 5.32 -0.67
CA THR A 138 -12.65 4.06 -1.38
C THR A 138 -13.80 3.72 -2.32
N SER A 139 -15.05 3.96 -1.90
CA SER A 139 -16.23 3.78 -2.75
C SER A 139 -16.20 4.75 -3.94
N PHE A 140 -15.86 6.01 -3.70
CA PHE A 140 -15.68 6.99 -4.78
C PHE A 140 -14.60 6.55 -5.76
N HIS A 141 -13.47 6.07 -5.25
CA HIS A 141 -12.36 5.59 -6.05
C HIS A 141 -12.76 4.40 -6.93
N ALA A 142 -13.45 3.41 -6.36
CA ALA A 142 -13.95 2.25 -7.09
C ALA A 142 -14.98 2.62 -8.18
N LEU A 143 -15.94 3.51 -7.87
CA LEU A 143 -16.96 3.96 -8.82
C LEU A 143 -16.40 4.77 -9.99
N THR A 144 -15.33 5.51 -9.76
CA THR A 144 -14.69 6.34 -10.79
C THR A 144 -13.57 5.64 -11.55
N GLY A 145 -13.33 4.37 -11.23
CA GLY A 145 -12.35 3.49 -11.87
C GLY A 145 -11.02 3.45 -11.13
N CYS A 146 -10.56 2.25 -10.86
CA CYS A 146 -9.24 1.90 -10.37
C CYS A 146 -8.72 0.68 -11.12
N ASP A 147 -7.58 0.14 -10.76
CA ASP A 147 -6.97 -1.01 -11.46
C ASP A 147 -7.87 -2.25 -11.49
N THR A 148 -8.77 -2.39 -10.52
CA THR A 148 -9.67 -3.54 -10.38
C THR A 148 -11.11 -3.27 -10.86
N THR A 149 -11.49 -1.99 -11.10
CA THR A 149 -12.83 -1.60 -11.50
C THR A 149 -12.82 -0.72 -12.73
N CYS A 150 -13.77 -0.94 -13.65
CA CYS A 150 -13.95 -0.08 -14.81
C CYS A 150 -14.55 1.28 -14.42
N ALA A 151 -13.98 2.35 -14.95
CA ALA A 151 -14.59 3.68 -14.82
C ALA A 151 -15.94 3.75 -15.52
N LEU A 152 -16.88 4.52 -14.99
CA LEU A 152 -18.10 4.89 -15.69
C LEU A 152 -17.74 5.66 -16.97
N PHE A 153 -18.35 5.27 -18.08
CA PHE A 153 -18.04 5.84 -19.39
C PHE A 153 -18.09 7.38 -19.37
N ARG A 154 -16.98 8.03 -19.73
CA ARG A 154 -16.80 9.50 -19.77
C ARG A 154 -17.02 10.21 -18.42
N LYS A 155 -16.95 9.52 -17.29
CA LYS A 155 -17.11 10.09 -15.93
C LYS A 155 -15.84 9.84 -15.11
N GLY A 156 -14.76 10.53 -15.45
CA GLY A 156 -13.51 10.43 -14.71
C GLY A 156 -13.58 11.11 -13.32
N LYS A 157 -12.58 10.83 -12.48
CA LYS A 157 -12.48 11.33 -11.09
C LYS A 157 -12.70 12.84 -10.97
N LEU A 158 -12.10 13.65 -11.85
CA LEU A 158 -12.23 15.12 -11.83
C LEU A 158 -13.67 15.59 -12.06
N GLN A 159 -14.42 14.93 -12.94
CA GLN A 159 -15.81 15.29 -13.20
C GLN A 159 -16.77 14.81 -12.12
N ALA A 160 -16.47 13.69 -11.50
CA ALA A 160 -17.26 13.12 -10.43
C ALA A 160 -17.01 13.80 -9.06
N TRP A 161 -15.88 14.47 -8.89
CA TRP A 161 -15.46 15.05 -7.62
C TRP A 161 -16.45 16.07 -7.03
N PRO A 162 -16.95 17.08 -7.78
CA PRO A 162 -17.94 18.02 -7.24
C PRO A 162 -19.24 17.34 -6.81
N VAL A 163 -19.66 16.30 -7.54
CA VAL A 163 -20.85 15.53 -7.19
C VAL A 163 -20.62 14.73 -5.91
N PHE A 164 -19.45 14.12 -5.77
CA PHE A 164 -19.06 13.40 -4.56
C PHE A 164 -19.03 14.31 -3.33
N GLN A 165 -18.48 15.52 -3.46
CA GLN A 165 -18.44 16.51 -2.36
C GLN A 165 -19.84 16.98 -1.94
N ALA A 166 -20.78 17.08 -2.88
CA ALA A 166 -22.16 17.52 -2.64
C ALA A 166 -23.10 16.38 -2.23
N ALA A 167 -22.69 15.11 -2.41
CA ALA A 167 -23.55 13.96 -2.17
C ALA A 167 -23.75 13.69 -0.67
N ASP A 168 -24.97 13.29 -0.31
CA ASP A 168 -25.22 12.65 0.97
C ASP A 168 -24.51 11.27 0.99
N ARG A 169 -23.84 10.97 2.09
CA ARG A 169 -22.96 9.80 2.24
C ARG A 169 -23.70 8.47 2.39
N GLN A 170 -24.94 8.49 2.81
CA GLN A 170 -25.67 7.26 3.13
C GLN A 170 -25.64 6.19 2.02
N PRO A 171 -25.84 6.54 0.72
CA PRO A 171 -25.73 5.55 -0.34
C PRO A 171 -24.34 4.94 -0.52
N LEU A 172 -23.28 5.72 -0.21
CA LEU A 172 -21.90 5.28 -0.41
C LEU A 172 -21.38 4.40 0.72
N THR A 173 -21.92 4.55 1.93
CA THR A 173 -21.53 3.70 3.08
C THR A 173 -22.01 2.26 2.95
N LEU A 174 -23.07 2.00 2.19
CA LEU A 174 -23.55 0.64 1.91
C LEU A 174 -22.56 -0.20 1.09
N TRP A 175 -21.60 0.43 0.41
CA TRP A 175 -20.58 -0.25 -0.40
C TRP A 175 -19.27 -0.50 0.36
N VAL A 176 -19.14 0.07 1.53
CA VAL A 176 -17.97 -0.15 2.39
C VAL A 176 -18.30 -1.32 3.31
N HIS A 177 -17.97 -2.54 2.90
CA HIS A 177 -17.86 -3.63 3.84
C HIS A 177 -16.74 -3.29 4.85
N PRO A 178 -17.00 -3.30 6.14
CA PRO A 178 -15.93 -3.22 7.13
C PRO A 178 -15.14 -4.52 7.05
N GLU A 179 -14.14 -4.56 6.17
CA GLU A 179 -13.11 -5.60 6.24
C GLU A 179 -12.44 -5.50 7.60
N PRO A 180 -12.47 -6.55 8.42
CA PRO A 180 -11.73 -6.55 9.66
C PRO A 180 -10.25 -6.53 9.32
N LEU A 181 -9.59 -5.40 9.56
CA LEU A 181 -8.14 -5.28 9.38
C LEU A 181 -7.35 -6.09 10.41
N VAL A 182 -8.01 -6.67 11.45
CA VAL A 182 -7.37 -7.55 12.44
C VAL A 182 -8.44 -8.35 13.18
N SER A 183 -8.36 -9.64 13.14
CA SER A 183 -8.70 -10.55 14.23
C SER A 183 -7.42 -11.11 14.81
#